data_070a342b9b8ad714da46d7666b1aa3f5
#
_entry.id   070a342b9b8ad714da46d7666b1aa3f5
#
_cell.length_a   1.000
_cell.length_b   1.000
_cell.length_c   1.000
_cell.angle_alpha   90.00
_cell.angle_beta   90.00
_cell.angle_gamma   90.00
#
_symmetry.space_group_name_H-M   'P 1'
#
loop_
_entity.id
_entity.type
_entity.pdbx_description
1 polymer ?
#
loop_
_entity_poly.entity_id
_entity_poly.type
_entity_poly.pdbx_seq_one_letter_code
_entity_poly.pdbx_strand_id
1 'polypeptide(L)'
;KEKMNKKLGVVLAAAMAVTSMTGCGGSSSSTSTTAADTAAATTAAEAAADKAAADGSEAKAPVGDPIELTFGHGQAEGHPYQQAALYFKDLVEKESGGSITVTVAPNGTLGDERESVEALQMGTMDISVAVAAALSGFDSNMDVFNMPYLFDSREEAFKVLDGEVGQELFGNLESQGIKVFGTYDLGFRSMTNSTRPIETPDDCKGLRVRTLESSVCVDALGALGMDAVSMSFSELFT
;
A
#
# COMPACT_ATOMS: atom_id res chain seq x y z
N LYS A 1 -36.94 -21.44 -17.69
CA LYS A 1 -36.92 -21.61 -19.18
C LYS A 1 -36.10 -20.43 -19.69
N GLU A 2 -34.92 -20.50 -20.23
CA GLU A 2 -34.24 -21.39 -21.17
C GLU A 2 -32.74 -21.09 -21.04
N LYS A 3 -31.87 -21.94 -20.72
CA LYS A 3 -30.95 -22.73 -21.52
C LYS A 3 -30.39 -22.03 -22.76
N MET A 4 -29.07 -21.82 -22.78
CA MET A 4 -28.18 -22.17 -23.89
C MET A 4 -26.74 -21.80 -23.54
N ASN A 5 -25.90 -22.77 -23.26
CA ASN A 5 -24.97 -23.52 -24.12
C ASN A 5 -23.81 -22.68 -24.64
N LYS A 6 -22.62 -22.95 -24.06
CA LYS A 6 -21.55 -23.84 -24.56
C LYS A 6 -21.06 -23.55 -25.97
N LYS A 7 -19.79 -23.22 -26.05
CA LYS A 7 -18.69 -23.94 -26.74
C LYS A 7 -17.52 -23.00 -26.93
N LEU A 8 -16.39 -23.40 -26.46
CA LEU A 8 -15.35 -24.24 -27.04
C LEU A 8 -14.36 -23.43 -27.87
N GLY A 9 -13.21 -23.21 -27.36
CA GLY A 9 -11.97 -23.93 -27.67
C GLY A 9 -11.12 -23.16 -28.67
N VAL A 10 -9.90 -23.06 -28.44
CA VAL A 10 -8.83 -23.75 -29.16
C VAL A 10 -7.48 -23.37 -28.54
N VAL A 11 -6.76 -24.36 -28.16
CA VAL A 11 -5.35 -24.43 -27.81
C VAL A 11 -4.51 -24.07 -29.04
N LEU A 12 -3.49 -23.23 -28.86
CA LEU A 12 -2.33 -23.27 -29.74
C LEU A 12 -1.04 -23.18 -28.91
N ALA A 13 -0.42 -24.30 -28.73
CA ALA A 13 0.95 -24.45 -28.28
C ALA A 13 1.90 -24.11 -29.42
N ALA A 14 2.90 -23.29 -29.17
CA ALA A 14 4.08 -23.23 -30.02
C ALA A 14 5.33 -23.18 -29.12
N ALA A 15 5.99 -24.31 -29.11
CA ALA A 15 7.34 -24.46 -28.58
C ALA A 15 8.36 -23.99 -29.63
N MET A 16 9.40 -23.26 -29.18
CA MET A 16 10.71 -23.18 -29.85
C MET A 16 11.73 -22.79 -28.76
N ALA A 17 12.51 -23.72 -28.35
CA ALA A 17 13.82 -24.19 -28.81
C ALA A 17 14.97 -23.24 -28.36
N VAL A 18 15.72 -23.80 -27.49
CA VAL A 18 17.06 -23.53 -26.93
C VAL A 18 18.09 -23.13 -28.00
N THR A 19 18.89 -22.12 -27.69
CA THR A 19 20.30 -22.13 -28.11
C THR A 19 21.18 -21.53 -27.01
N SER A 20 21.99 -22.40 -26.45
CA SER A 20 23.13 -22.13 -25.60
C SER A 20 24.27 -21.53 -26.42
N MET A 21 24.93 -20.50 -25.91
CA MET A 21 26.31 -20.21 -26.27
C MET A 21 27.14 -19.82 -25.05
N THR A 22 28.04 -20.71 -24.75
CA THR A 22 29.18 -20.62 -23.88
C THR A 22 30.18 -19.61 -24.42
N GLY A 23 30.74 -18.78 -23.54
CA GLY A 23 31.86 -17.91 -23.85
C GLY A 23 32.62 -17.53 -22.58
N CYS A 24 33.75 -18.19 -22.39
CA CYS A 24 34.74 -18.07 -21.32
C CYS A 24 35.57 -16.79 -21.47
N GLY A 25 36.03 -16.23 -20.34
CA GLY A 25 37.38 -15.61 -20.35
C GLY A 25 37.54 -14.28 -19.63
N GLY A 26 38.24 -14.30 -18.51
CA GLY A 26 39.38 -13.42 -18.25
C GLY A 26 39.26 -12.36 -17.15
N SER A 27 39.68 -12.71 -15.98
CA SER A 27 40.66 -12.10 -15.02
C SER A 27 40.71 -10.60 -14.75
N SER A 28 40.54 -10.34 -13.45
CA SER A 28 41.42 -9.54 -12.54
C SER A 28 41.50 -8.01 -12.72
N SER A 29 41.08 -7.26 -11.73
CA SER A 29 41.97 -6.63 -10.76
C SER A 29 41.19 -5.83 -9.69
N SER A 30 41.62 -6.01 -8.49
CA SER A 30 41.36 -5.34 -7.24
C SER A 30 41.45 -3.80 -7.32
N THR A 31 40.57 -3.09 -6.65
CA THR A 31 41.00 -1.99 -5.77
C THR A 31 39.95 -1.76 -4.68
N SER A 32 40.42 -1.87 -3.46
CA SER A 32 39.78 -1.50 -2.21
C SER A 32 39.50 0.00 -2.15
N THR A 33 38.35 0.42 -1.64
CA THR A 33 38.31 1.57 -0.71
C THR A 33 36.97 1.63 0.03
N THR A 34 37.05 1.52 1.31
CA THR A 34 36.35 2.19 2.43
C THR A 34 34.84 1.97 2.59
N ALA A 35 34.54 1.07 3.52
CA ALA A 35 33.30 1.03 4.26
C ALA A 35 33.27 2.22 5.26
N ALA A 36 32.23 2.97 5.24
CA ALA A 36 31.82 3.78 6.38
C ALA A 36 30.29 4.05 6.28
N ASP A 37 29.62 3.81 7.39
CA ASP A 37 28.26 4.22 7.74
C ASP A 37 27.07 3.60 7.00
N THR A 38 26.71 2.39 7.47
CA THR A 38 25.33 1.91 7.44
C THR A 38 25.06 1.12 8.74
N ALA A 39 25.05 1.80 9.86
CA ALA A 39 24.80 1.19 11.17
C ALA A 39 23.87 2.02 12.06
N ALA A 40 22.77 2.53 11.53
CA ALA A 40 21.76 3.25 12.33
C ALA A 40 20.29 2.84 12.07
N ALA A 41 20.03 1.95 11.12
CA ALA A 41 18.65 1.57 10.79
C ALA A 41 18.22 0.17 11.31
N THR A 42 19.13 -0.61 11.87
CA THR A 42 18.85 -2.02 12.22
C THR A 42 18.40 -2.22 13.67
N THR A 43 18.51 -1.22 14.54
CA THR A 43 18.21 -1.37 15.98
C THR A 43 16.76 -1.10 16.37
N ALA A 44 15.95 -0.53 15.48
CA ALA A 44 14.53 -0.28 15.78
C ALA A 44 13.59 -1.44 15.38
N ALA A 45 14.01 -2.30 14.46
CA ALA A 45 13.20 -3.43 14.02
C ALA A 45 13.34 -4.67 14.94
N GLU A 46 14.46 -4.85 15.59
CA GLU A 46 14.67 -5.97 16.52
C GLU A 46 13.94 -5.82 17.87
N ALA A 47 13.66 -4.58 18.30
CA ALA A 47 12.96 -4.35 19.56
C ALA A 47 11.45 -4.59 19.49
N ALA A 48 10.87 -4.67 18.31
CA ALA A 48 9.44 -4.96 18.12
C ALA A 48 9.16 -6.48 17.95
N ALA A 49 10.14 -7.24 17.46
CA ALA A 49 9.97 -8.68 17.25
C ALA A 49 10.06 -9.51 18.53
N ASP A 50 10.75 -9.02 19.56
CA ASP A 50 10.99 -9.80 20.80
C ASP A 50 9.84 -9.69 21.82
N LYS A 51 8.81 -8.88 21.55
CA LYS A 51 7.62 -8.74 22.41
C LYS A 51 6.40 -9.58 21.98
N ALA A 52 6.47 -10.19 20.80
CA ALA A 52 5.38 -11.01 20.27
C ALA A 52 5.52 -12.52 20.54
N ALA A 53 6.62 -12.95 21.18
CA ALA A 53 6.96 -14.38 21.32
C ALA A 53 6.69 -14.98 22.72
N ALA A 54 5.79 -14.42 23.53
CA ALA A 54 5.45 -15.01 24.83
C ALA A 54 3.99 -14.81 25.21
N ASP A 55 3.07 -15.38 24.42
CA ASP A 55 1.76 -15.71 24.95
C ASP A 55 1.36 -17.12 24.50
N GLY A 56 1.47 -18.06 25.42
CA GLY A 56 1.02 -19.43 25.28
C GLY A 56 -0.51 -19.50 25.34
N SER A 57 -1.15 -18.91 24.33
CA SER A 57 -2.61 -18.97 24.18
C SER A 57 -2.99 -20.34 23.65
N GLU A 58 -3.78 -21.07 24.43
CA GLU A 58 -4.47 -22.29 24.01
C GLU A 58 -5.27 -21.98 22.69
N ALA A 59 -5.21 -22.89 21.74
CA ALA A 59 -5.97 -22.76 20.50
C ALA A 59 -7.46 -22.64 20.84
N LYS A 60 -8.06 -21.51 20.47
CA LYS A 60 -9.48 -21.25 20.69
C LYS A 60 -10.31 -22.16 19.78
N ALA A 61 -11.41 -22.69 20.28
CA ALA A 61 -12.31 -23.49 19.44
C ALA A 61 -12.93 -22.62 18.34
N PRO A 62 -13.20 -23.19 17.14
CA PRO A 62 -13.84 -22.46 16.04
C PRO A 62 -15.14 -21.79 16.48
N VAL A 63 -15.34 -20.54 16.06
CA VAL A 63 -16.51 -19.71 16.41
C VAL A 63 -17.27 -19.39 15.13
N GLY A 64 -18.34 -20.14 14.87
CA GLY A 64 -19.21 -19.93 13.71
C GLY A 64 -18.84 -20.75 12.48
N ASP A 65 -19.53 -20.45 11.37
CA ASP A 65 -19.27 -21.07 10.06
C ASP A 65 -17.94 -20.57 9.46
N PRO A 66 -17.24 -21.38 8.66
CA PRO A 66 -16.00 -20.96 8.00
C PRO A 66 -16.19 -19.72 7.14
N ILE A 67 -15.31 -18.73 7.28
CA ILE A 67 -15.26 -17.49 6.50
C ILE A 67 -13.85 -17.36 5.91
N GLU A 68 -13.77 -17.10 4.63
CA GLU A 68 -12.53 -16.79 3.94
C GLU A 68 -12.51 -15.29 3.59
N LEU A 69 -11.48 -14.57 4.05
CA LEU A 69 -11.29 -13.15 3.77
C LEU A 69 -10.08 -12.95 2.87
N THR A 70 -10.20 -12.02 1.94
CA THR A 70 -9.12 -11.57 1.05
C THR A 70 -8.65 -10.21 1.49
N PHE A 71 -7.35 -10.08 1.75
CA PHE A 71 -6.70 -8.83 2.16
C PHE A 71 -5.68 -8.40 1.09
N GLY A 72 -6.00 -7.35 0.32
CA GLY A 72 -5.12 -6.81 -0.71
C GLY A 72 -4.37 -5.56 -0.28
N HIS A 73 -3.16 -5.35 -0.81
CA HIS A 73 -2.44 -4.07 -0.72
C HIS A 73 -1.42 -3.89 -1.85
N GLY A 74 -1.14 -2.63 -2.21
CA GLY A 74 -0.29 -2.27 -3.35
C GLY A 74 1.22 -2.37 -3.10
N GLN A 75 1.68 -2.66 -1.87
CA GLN A 75 3.09 -2.61 -1.51
C GLN A 75 3.78 -3.98 -1.61
N ALA A 76 5.12 -3.94 -1.76
CA ALA A 76 5.94 -5.15 -1.83
C ALA A 76 5.93 -5.95 -0.51
N GLU A 77 6.25 -7.24 -0.58
CA GLU A 77 6.27 -8.15 0.58
C GLU A 77 7.19 -7.71 1.73
N GLY A 78 8.26 -6.97 1.45
CA GLY A 78 9.15 -6.41 2.47
C GLY A 78 8.62 -5.15 3.17
N HIS A 79 7.50 -4.60 2.73
CA HIS A 79 6.94 -3.36 3.26
C HIS A 79 6.21 -3.59 4.61
N PRO A 80 6.18 -2.59 5.52
CA PRO A 80 5.43 -2.69 6.77
C PRO A 80 3.94 -3.04 6.62
N TYR A 81 3.30 -2.70 5.50
CA TYR A 81 1.91 -3.11 5.21
C TYR A 81 1.75 -4.62 5.17
N GLN A 82 2.68 -5.32 4.53
CA GLN A 82 2.67 -6.79 4.51
C GLN A 82 2.80 -7.38 5.92
N GLN A 83 3.70 -6.83 6.73
CA GLN A 83 3.88 -7.29 8.12
C GLN A 83 2.61 -7.06 8.94
N ALA A 84 1.96 -5.90 8.78
CA ALA A 84 0.70 -5.60 9.45
C ALA A 84 -0.44 -6.51 8.98
N ALA A 85 -0.52 -6.78 7.67
CA ALA A 85 -1.52 -7.68 7.11
C ALA A 85 -1.34 -9.13 7.60
N LEU A 86 -0.08 -9.61 7.67
CA LEU A 86 0.22 -10.93 8.21
C LEU A 86 -0.08 -11.01 9.72
N TYR A 87 0.25 -9.97 10.48
CA TYR A 87 -0.10 -9.90 11.90
C TYR A 87 -1.62 -9.91 12.11
N PHE A 88 -2.36 -9.15 11.31
CA PHE A 88 -3.82 -9.16 11.31
C PHE A 88 -4.37 -10.56 11.02
N LYS A 89 -3.85 -11.21 9.96
CA LYS A 89 -4.19 -12.60 9.61
C LYS A 89 -4.01 -13.53 10.79
N ASP A 90 -2.79 -13.56 11.37
CA ASP A 90 -2.45 -14.47 12.47
C ASP A 90 -3.35 -14.24 13.68
N LEU A 91 -3.66 -12.98 13.99
CA LEU A 91 -4.52 -12.62 15.11
C LEU A 91 -5.98 -13.07 14.87
N VAL A 92 -6.53 -12.80 13.67
CA VAL A 92 -7.91 -13.17 13.32
C VAL A 92 -8.07 -14.68 13.29
N GLU A 93 -7.15 -15.41 12.66
CA GLU A 93 -7.19 -16.88 12.58
C GLU A 93 -7.09 -17.51 13.98
N LYS A 94 -6.21 -16.98 14.85
CA LYS A 94 -6.07 -17.42 16.23
C LYS A 94 -7.32 -17.15 17.06
N GLU A 95 -7.84 -15.92 17.02
CA GLU A 95 -8.98 -15.51 17.83
C GLU A 95 -10.30 -16.15 17.41
N SER A 96 -10.44 -16.48 16.11
CA SER A 96 -11.59 -17.21 15.58
C SER A 96 -11.50 -18.72 15.75
N GLY A 97 -10.38 -19.23 16.26
CA GLY A 97 -10.12 -20.68 16.33
C GLY A 97 -10.03 -21.32 14.94
N GLY A 98 -9.64 -20.57 13.93
CA GLY A 98 -9.50 -21.01 12.55
C GLY A 98 -10.82 -21.01 11.76
N SER A 99 -11.92 -20.50 12.32
CA SER A 99 -13.17 -20.36 11.52
C SER A 99 -13.12 -19.19 10.54
N ILE A 100 -12.23 -18.21 10.76
CA ILE A 100 -11.95 -17.15 9.80
C ILE A 100 -10.53 -17.34 9.29
N THR A 101 -10.35 -17.43 7.99
CA THR A 101 -9.03 -17.50 7.34
C THR A 101 -8.80 -16.24 6.51
N VAL A 102 -7.57 -15.77 6.44
CA VAL A 102 -7.21 -14.55 5.69
C VAL A 102 -6.15 -14.86 4.65
N THR A 103 -6.44 -14.57 3.39
CA THR A 103 -5.48 -14.62 2.29
C THR A 103 -4.93 -13.23 2.03
N VAL A 104 -3.62 -13.03 2.22
CA VAL A 104 -2.95 -11.73 1.97
C VAL A 104 -2.38 -11.70 0.56
N ALA A 105 -2.72 -10.67 -0.21
CA ALA A 105 -2.32 -10.45 -1.59
C ALA A 105 -1.52 -9.13 -1.73
N PRO A 106 -0.18 -9.17 -1.69
CA PRO A 106 0.68 -8.00 -1.84
C PRO A 106 0.87 -7.60 -3.31
N ASN A 107 1.69 -6.56 -3.53
CA ASN A 107 2.16 -6.08 -4.85
C ASN A 107 1.05 -5.61 -5.79
N GLY A 108 -0.11 -5.22 -5.29
CA GLY A 108 -1.24 -4.81 -6.14
C GLY A 108 -1.79 -5.94 -7.03
N THR A 109 -1.57 -7.21 -6.65
CA THR A 109 -2.02 -8.37 -7.44
C THR A 109 -3.54 -8.44 -7.60
N LEU A 110 -4.29 -7.77 -6.74
CA LEU A 110 -5.75 -7.65 -6.79
C LEU A 110 -6.22 -6.25 -7.20
N GLY A 111 -5.34 -5.45 -7.77
CA GLY A 111 -5.57 -4.08 -8.16
C GLY A 111 -4.71 -3.08 -7.36
N ASP A 112 -4.60 -1.86 -7.88
CA ASP A 112 -3.98 -0.75 -7.16
C ASP A 112 -4.88 -0.23 -6.01
N GLU A 113 -4.48 0.87 -5.37
CA GLU A 113 -5.21 1.37 -4.20
C GLU A 113 -6.65 1.80 -4.53
N ARG A 114 -6.88 2.43 -5.67
CA ARG A 114 -8.22 2.84 -6.11
C ARG A 114 -9.07 1.64 -6.53
N GLU A 115 -8.51 0.76 -7.34
CA GLU A 115 -9.16 -0.48 -7.77
C GLU A 115 -9.50 -1.38 -6.58
N SER A 116 -8.63 -1.41 -5.57
CA SER A 116 -8.88 -2.13 -4.31
C SER A 116 -10.10 -1.58 -3.57
N VAL A 117 -10.27 -0.25 -3.51
CA VAL A 117 -11.45 0.36 -2.88
C VAL A 117 -12.72 0.05 -3.68
N GLU A 118 -12.65 0.08 -5.01
CA GLU A 118 -13.76 -0.33 -5.88
C GLU A 118 -14.10 -1.82 -5.67
N ALA A 119 -13.09 -2.68 -5.50
CA ALA A 119 -13.28 -4.10 -5.22
C ALA A 119 -13.95 -4.36 -3.86
N LEU A 120 -13.64 -3.55 -2.83
CA LEU A 120 -14.36 -3.58 -1.55
C LEU A 120 -15.84 -3.28 -1.72
N GLN A 121 -16.19 -2.23 -2.49
CA GLN A 121 -17.59 -1.87 -2.74
C GLN A 121 -18.34 -2.95 -3.53
N MET A 122 -17.66 -3.64 -4.44
CA MET A 122 -18.23 -4.73 -5.23
C MET A 122 -18.29 -6.06 -4.45
N GLY A 123 -17.65 -6.15 -3.29
CA GLY A 123 -17.55 -7.37 -2.50
C GLY A 123 -16.68 -8.45 -3.14
N THR A 124 -15.75 -8.08 -4.01
CA THR A 124 -14.75 -8.99 -4.62
C THR A 124 -13.44 -9.01 -3.85
N MET A 125 -13.28 -8.11 -2.89
CA MET A 125 -12.22 -8.05 -1.89
C MET A 125 -12.85 -7.70 -0.55
N ASP A 126 -12.33 -8.19 0.55
CA ASP A 126 -12.91 -7.99 1.87
C ASP A 126 -12.17 -6.91 2.66
N ILE A 127 -10.85 -6.84 2.53
CA ILE A 127 -9.99 -5.93 3.28
C ILE A 127 -8.92 -5.34 2.36
N SER A 128 -8.66 -4.04 2.50
CA SER A 128 -7.56 -3.37 1.80
C SER A 128 -6.91 -2.30 2.66
N VAL A 129 -5.69 -1.91 2.28
CA VAL A 129 -5.00 -0.71 2.76
C VAL A 129 -4.92 0.26 1.60
N ALA A 130 -5.51 1.43 1.76
CA ALA A 130 -5.50 2.49 0.76
C ALA A 130 -5.13 3.83 1.41
N VAL A 131 -4.43 4.69 0.67
CA VAL A 131 -4.14 6.05 1.11
C VAL A 131 -5.40 6.92 1.03
N ALA A 132 -5.48 7.96 1.86
CA ALA A 132 -6.62 8.89 1.86
C ALA A 132 -6.90 9.50 0.47
N ALA A 133 -5.86 9.69 -0.35
CA ALA A 133 -6.00 10.17 -1.72
C ALA A 133 -6.84 9.24 -2.61
N ALA A 134 -6.69 7.93 -2.47
CA ALA A 134 -7.50 6.96 -3.22
C ALA A 134 -8.97 6.96 -2.76
N LEU A 135 -9.23 7.33 -1.51
CA LEU A 135 -10.58 7.44 -0.95
C LEU A 135 -11.31 8.72 -1.38
N SER A 136 -10.60 9.76 -1.83
CA SER A 136 -11.18 11.04 -2.24
C SER A 136 -12.19 10.92 -3.40
N GLY A 137 -12.01 9.92 -4.25
CA GLY A 137 -12.93 9.62 -5.34
C GLY A 137 -14.28 9.06 -4.88
N PHE A 138 -14.37 8.57 -3.64
CA PHE A 138 -15.57 8.00 -3.03
C PHE A 138 -16.22 8.95 -2.04
N ASP A 139 -15.42 9.69 -1.29
CA ASP A 139 -15.86 10.80 -0.44
C ASP A 139 -14.80 11.92 -0.50
N SER A 140 -15.19 13.08 -1.07
CA SER A 140 -14.32 14.23 -1.23
C SER A 140 -13.82 14.81 0.11
N ASN A 141 -14.47 14.52 1.24
CA ASN A 141 -13.99 14.94 2.55
C ASN A 141 -12.65 14.27 2.91
N MET A 142 -12.32 13.12 2.31
CA MET A 142 -11.03 12.46 2.49
C MET A 142 -9.86 13.30 1.97
N ASP A 143 -10.10 14.25 1.07
CA ASP A 143 -9.08 15.16 0.56
C ASP A 143 -8.49 16.08 1.64
N VAL A 144 -9.18 16.28 2.76
CA VAL A 144 -8.64 17.06 3.87
C VAL A 144 -7.30 16.51 4.36
N PHE A 145 -7.14 15.17 4.39
CA PHE A 145 -5.89 14.53 4.80
C PHE A 145 -4.75 14.65 3.78
N ASN A 146 -5.04 15.14 2.58
CA ASN A 146 -4.06 15.41 1.54
C ASN A 146 -3.61 16.87 1.50
N MET A 147 -4.20 17.74 2.33
CA MET A 147 -3.82 19.14 2.39
C MET A 147 -2.38 19.29 2.93
N PRO A 148 -1.54 20.07 2.25
CA PRO A 148 -0.18 20.31 2.71
C PRO A 148 -0.18 21.05 4.04
N TYR A 149 0.78 20.72 4.92
CA TYR A 149 1.01 21.36 6.21
C TYR A 149 -0.19 21.33 7.16
N LEU A 150 -1.07 20.35 7.05
CA LEU A 150 -2.23 20.20 7.92
C LEU A 150 -1.83 19.87 9.36
N PHE A 151 -0.79 19.08 9.54
CA PHE A 151 -0.30 18.63 10.84
C PHE A 151 1.18 18.99 11.04
N ASP A 152 1.53 19.47 12.21
CA ASP A 152 2.90 19.78 12.58
C ASP A 152 3.65 18.55 13.12
N SER A 153 2.94 17.53 13.59
CA SER A 153 3.52 16.32 14.15
C SER A 153 2.63 15.08 13.91
N ARG A 154 3.24 13.89 14.04
CA ARG A 154 2.52 12.61 13.98
C ARG A 154 1.53 12.47 15.12
N GLU A 155 1.91 12.92 16.31
CA GLU A 155 1.09 12.87 17.51
C GLU A 155 -0.18 13.70 17.35
N GLU A 156 -0.07 14.85 16.69
CA GLU A 156 -1.22 15.69 16.36
C GLU A 156 -2.13 15.01 15.32
N ALA A 157 -1.55 14.46 14.26
CA ALA A 157 -2.29 13.71 13.25
C ALA A 157 -3.08 12.56 13.88
N PHE A 158 -2.46 11.74 14.73
CA PHE A 158 -3.15 10.63 15.41
C PHE A 158 -4.26 11.11 16.33
N LYS A 159 -4.09 12.21 17.08
CA LYS A 159 -5.17 12.75 17.90
C LYS A 159 -6.41 13.13 17.10
N VAL A 160 -6.21 13.64 15.88
CA VAL A 160 -7.32 13.98 14.99
C VAL A 160 -7.92 12.75 14.33
N LEU A 161 -7.07 11.85 13.82
CA LEU A 161 -7.52 10.64 13.12
C LEU A 161 -8.25 9.65 14.03
N ASP A 162 -7.78 9.48 15.27
CA ASP A 162 -8.40 8.61 16.26
C ASP A 162 -9.52 9.32 17.06
N GLY A 163 -9.64 10.65 16.90
CA GLY A 163 -10.61 11.49 17.57
C GLY A 163 -11.95 11.60 16.85
N GLU A 164 -12.82 12.49 17.33
CA GLU A 164 -14.17 12.69 16.80
C GLU A 164 -14.18 13.07 15.31
N VAL A 165 -13.23 13.90 14.86
CA VAL A 165 -13.13 14.34 13.46
C VAL A 165 -12.83 13.15 12.54
N GLY A 166 -11.86 12.31 12.91
CA GLY A 166 -11.54 11.10 12.14
C GLY A 166 -12.72 10.14 12.11
N GLN A 167 -13.36 9.90 13.26
CA GLN A 167 -14.54 9.03 13.34
C GLN A 167 -15.70 9.53 12.48
N GLU A 168 -15.97 10.83 12.44
CA GLU A 168 -16.99 11.41 11.58
C GLU A 168 -16.65 11.23 10.10
N LEU A 169 -15.43 11.58 9.69
CA LEU A 169 -15.00 11.47 8.30
C LEU A 169 -14.98 10.00 7.81
N PHE A 170 -14.45 9.10 8.62
CA PHE A 170 -14.45 7.68 8.27
C PHE A 170 -15.85 7.06 8.31
N GLY A 171 -16.72 7.53 9.21
CA GLY A 171 -18.13 7.12 9.26
C GLY A 171 -18.90 7.45 8.00
N ASN A 172 -18.57 8.53 7.29
CA ASN A 172 -19.19 8.88 6.02
C ASN A 172 -18.97 7.82 4.93
N LEU A 173 -17.82 7.14 4.94
CA LEU A 173 -17.50 6.07 4.01
C LEU A 173 -18.39 4.82 4.19
N GLU A 174 -19.04 4.65 5.35
CA GLU A 174 -19.98 3.53 5.56
C GLU A 174 -21.18 3.62 4.60
N SER A 175 -21.60 4.82 4.23
CA SER A 175 -22.63 5.03 3.21
C SER A 175 -22.22 4.54 1.82
N GLN A 176 -20.91 4.41 1.59
CA GLN A 176 -20.30 3.90 0.37
C GLN A 176 -19.98 2.39 0.45
N GLY A 177 -20.38 1.73 1.54
CA GLY A 177 -20.11 0.32 1.79
C GLY A 177 -18.69 0.03 2.30
N ILE A 178 -17.97 1.05 2.77
CA ILE A 178 -16.59 0.94 3.23
C ILE A 178 -16.53 1.24 4.72
N LYS A 179 -16.01 0.30 5.51
CA LYS A 179 -15.74 0.50 6.93
C LYS A 179 -14.25 0.65 7.20
N VAL A 180 -13.85 1.77 7.78
CA VAL A 180 -12.47 1.99 8.21
C VAL A 180 -12.28 1.36 9.60
N PHE A 181 -11.27 0.49 9.74
CA PHE A 181 -10.92 -0.15 11.01
C PHE A 181 -9.85 0.63 11.78
N GLY A 182 -9.02 1.38 11.09
CA GLY A 182 -7.94 2.15 11.68
C GLY A 182 -7.09 2.82 10.62
N THR A 183 -6.12 3.60 11.08
CA THR A 183 -5.22 4.36 10.22
C THR A 183 -3.78 3.93 10.41
N TYR A 184 -3.02 3.91 9.32
CA TYR A 184 -1.57 3.75 9.33
C TYR A 184 -0.92 5.09 9.03
N ASP A 185 0.20 5.37 9.68
CA ASP A 185 1.00 6.54 9.39
C ASP A 185 2.10 6.20 8.36
N LEU A 186 2.12 6.97 7.27
CA LEU A 186 3.18 6.92 6.25
C LEU A 186 4.29 7.95 6.50
N GLY A 187 4.18 8.75 7.55
CA GLY A 187 5.08 9.86 7.83
C GLY A 187 4.86 11.07 6.92
N PHE A 188 5.84 11.95 6.92
CA PHE A 188 5.82 13.16 6.11
C PHE A 188 6.35 12.90 4.71
N ARG A 189 5.78 13.57 3.72
CA ARG A 189 6.20 13.47 2.33
C ARG A 189 7.33 14.44 2.03
N SER A 190 8.31 13.95 1.28
CA SER A 190 9.39 14.75 0.73
C SER A 190 9.39 14.68 -0.79
N MET A 191 9.71 15.78 -1.43
CA MET A 191 9.87 15.80 -2.88
C MET A 191 11.26 15.30 -3.28
N THR A 192 11.31 14.44 -4.29
CA THR A 192 12.56 14.02 -4.92
C THR A 192 12.54 14.43 -6.39
N ASN A 193 13.67 14.91 -6.91
CA ASN A 193 13.85 15.19 -8.32
C ASN A 193 15.32 15.03 -8.72
N SER A 194 15.58 14.85 -10.02
CA SER A 194 16.91 14.71 -10.60
C SER A 194 17.39 15.98 -11.35
N THR A 195 16.62 17.05 -11.32
CA THR A 195 16.87 18.23 -12.15
C THR A 195 17.71 19.28 -11.41
N ARG A 196 17.34 19.64 -10.17
CA ARG A 196 18.01 20.65 -9.36
C ARG A 196 17.63 20.55 -7.90
N PRO A 197 18.45 21.09 -6.97
CA PRO A 197 18.05 21.28 -5.58
C PRO A 197 16.79 22.16 -5.47
N ILE A 198 15.98 21.90 -4.47
CA ILE A 198 14.81 22.70 -4.09
C ILE A 198 15.12 23.30 -2.71
N GLU A 199 15.43 24.59 -2.66
CA GLU A 199 15.71 25.32 -1.44
C GLU A 199 14.62 26.35 -1.15
N THR A 200 13.94 26.82 -2.19
CA THR A 200 12.87 27.81 -2.12
C THR A 200 11.67 27.36 -2.98
N PRO A 201 10.47 27.90 -2.75
CA PRO A 201 9.33 27.64 -3.62
C PRO A 201 9.56 27.97 -5.10
N ASP A 202 10.40 28.96 -5.39
CA ASP A 202 10.72 29.33 -6.77
C ASP A 202 11.48 28.24 -7.52
N ASP A 203 12.22 27.40 -6.82
CA ASP A 203 12.94 26.26 -7.40
C ASP A 203 12.00 25.15 -7.88
N CYS A 204 10.77 25.16 -7.43
CA CYS A 204 9.73 24.21 -7.83
C CYS A 204 9.21 24.48 -9.26
N LYS A 205 9.30 25.74 -9.76
CA LYS A 205 8.69 26.15 -11.03
C LYS A 205 9.16 25.32 -12.22
N GLY A 206 8.21 24.79 -12.95
CA GLY A 206 8.45 24.01 -14.17
C GLY A 206 9.04 22.62 -13.93
N LEU A 207 9.16 22.14 -12.68
CA LEU A 207 9.48 20.74 -12.42
C LEU A 207 8.25 19.90 -12.70
N ARG A 208 8.43 18.82 -13.44
CA ARG A 208 7.41 17.80 -13.60
C ARG A 208 7.49 16.82 -12.44
N VAL A 209 6.37 16.60 -11.77
CA VAL A 209 6.33 15.75 -10.58
C VAL A 209 5.10 14.84 -10.60
N ARG A 210 5.30 13.57 -10.26
CA ARG A 210 4.22 12.65 -10.00
C ARG A 210 3.61 12.93 -8.63
N THR A 211 2.29 12.86 -8.53
CA THR A 211 1.59 12.91 -7.26
C THR A 211 0.52 11.82 -7.18
N LEU A 212 -0.14 11.75 -6.03
CA LEU A 212 -1.26 10.84 -5.79
C LEU A 212 -2.48 11.25 -6.61
N GLU A 213 -3.43 10.33 -6.74
CA GLU A 213 -4.71 10.52 -7.43
C GLU A 213 -5.70 11.33 -6.58
N SER A 214 -5.35 12.58 -6.29
CA SER A 214 -6.13 13.56 -5.55
C SER A 214 -6.00 14.92 -6.21
N SER A 215 -7.11 15.61 -6.41
CA SER A 215 -7.11 16.98 -6.96
C SER A 215 -6.37 17.95 -6.05
N VAL A 216 -6.51 17.82 -4.73
CA VAL A 216 -5.80 18.64 -3.75
C VAL A 216 -4.29 18.47 -3.88
N CYS A 217 -3.79 17.24 -4.10
CA CYS A 217 -2.36 17.02 -4.32
C CYS A 217 -1.85 17.69 -5.60
N VAL A 218 -2.63 17.60 -6.69
CA VAL A 218 -2.29 18.25 -7.98
C VAL A 218 -2.30 19.77 -7.84
N ASP A 219 -3.35 20.33 -7.24
CA ASP A 219 -3.51 21.77 -7.08
C ASP A 219 -2.44 22.36 -6.14
N ALA A 220 -2.11 21.67 -5.05
CA ALA A 220 -1.09 22.11 -4.12
C ALA A 220 0.30 22.21 -4.77
N LEU A 221 0.68 21.22 -5.58
CA LEU A 221 1.94 21.24 -6.32
C LEU A 221 1.89 22.21 -7.49
N GLY A 222 0.74 22.35 -8.15
CA GLY A 222 0.49 23.36 -9.17
C GLY A 222 0.63 24.78 -8.65
N ALA A 223 0.21 25.06 -7.40
CA ALA A 223 0.39 26.36 -6.75
C ALA A 223 1.86 26.74 -6.56
N LEU A 224 2.77 25.75 -6.49
CA LEU A 224 4.22 25.96 -6.48
C LEU A 224 4.81 26.14 -7.90
N GLY A 225 3.97 26.12 -8.95
CA GLY A 225 4.38 26.23 -10.34
C GLY A 225 4.96 24.96 -10.93
N MET A 226 4.66 23.79 -10.32
CA MET A 226 5.04 22.49 -10.87
C MET A 226 4.05 22.00 -11.91
N ASP A 227 4.52 21.14 -12.82
CA ASP A 227 3.70 20.32 -13.71
C ASP A 227 3.38 19.01 -12.96
N ALA A 228 2.30 19.01 -12.20
CA ALA A 228 1.91 17.88 -11.36
C ALA A 228 1.06 16.88 -12.17
N VAL A 229 1.51 15.62 -12.21
CA VAL A 229 0.84 14.52 -12.90
C VAL A 229 0.33 13.51 -11.87
N SER A 230 -0.97 13.32 -11.85
CA SER A 230 -1.62 12.26 -11.05
C SER A 230 -1.36 10.90 -11.69
N MET A 231 -0.92 9.92 -10.87
CA MET A 231 -0.56 8.59 -11.36
C MET A 231 -0.61 7.58 -10.22
N SER A 232 -1.09 6.37 -10.48
CA SER A 232 -1.05 5.28 -9.51
C SER A 232 0.38 4.90 -9.11
N PHE A 233 0.56 4.23 -7.99
CA PHE A 233 1.90 3.81 -7.55
C PHE A 233 2.47 2.71 -8.45
N SER A 234 1.62 1.83 -8.96
CA SER A 234 2.00 0.73 -9.85
C SER A 234 2.59 1.18 -11.19
N GLU A 235 2.16 2.36 -11.67
CA GLU A 235 2.64 2.95 -12.94
C GLU A 235 3.95 3.76 -12.79
N LEU A 236 4.39 4.02 -11.56
CA LEU A 236 5.52 4.94 -11.31
C LEU A 236 6.85 4.46 -11.91
N PHE A 237 7.04 3.16 -12.06
CA PHE A 237 8.28 2.55 -12.54
C PHE A 237 8.17 1.95 -13.95
N THR A 238 7.07 2.20 -14.64
CA THR A 238 6.86 1.82 -16.03
C THR A 238 7.06 3.00 -16.96
#